data_23c7fd33af56dcd2e987bf458f868b58
#
_entry.id   23c7fd33af56dcd2e987bf458f868b58
#
_cell.length_a   1.000
_cell.length_b   1.000
_cell.length_c   1.000
_cell.angle_alpha   90.00
_cell.angle_beta   90.00
_cell.angle_gamma   90.00
#
_symmetry.space_group_name_H-M   'P 1'
#
loop_
_entity.id
_entity.type
_entity.pdbx_description
1 polymer ?
#
loop_
_entity_poly.entity_id
_entity_poly.type
_entity_poly.pdbx_seq_one_letter_code
_entity_poly.pdbx_strand_id
1 'polypeptide(L)'
;MNIYDFDNTIYEGDTGVDMMLYGFKKYPFKVIKCVIRGLKLKKKYNSLNISEVKEEFFSFLYEIKDLNKFIESFIDSHIKNIKPWYKNQQKENDTIISASYDLWINPFCERLGIKNIICTKVDDKGKIIGENCKGEEKVKRFKKEFPNVEVFESYSDSSTDIPMLLLAKKPFVVDGNVIRPYTEGSYFPIDE
;
A
#
# COMPACT_ATOMS: atom_id res chain seq x y z
N MET A 1 20.24 2.78 0.55
CA MET A 1 19.06 2.30 -0.17
C MET A 1 18.05 3.43 -0.32
N ASN A 2 17.09 3.32 -1.24
CA ASN A 2 15.95 4.23 -1.29
C ASN A 2 14.69 3.51 -0.81
N ILE A 3 13.75 4.24 -0.22
CA ILE A 3 12.48 3.71 0.26
C ILE A 3 11.31 4.45 -0.40
N TYR A 4 10.26 3.71 -0.73
CA TYR A 4 9.10 4.23 -1.43
C TYR A 4 7.82 3.73 -0.78
N ASP A 5 6.83 4.60 -0.62
CA ASP A 5 5.45 4.17 -0.52
C ASP A 5 4.97 3.61 -1.87
N PHE A 6 3.85 2.88 -1.90
CA PHE A 6 3.35 2.22 -3.11
C PHE A 6 2.21 2.98 -3.77
N ASP A 7 1.07 3.05 -3.10
CA ASP A 7 -0.18 3.60 -3.63
C ASP A 7 -0.06 5.12 -3.85
N ASN A 8 -0.55 5.64 -4.97
CA ASN A 8 -0.39 7.03 -5.42
C ASN A 8 1.07 7.52 -5.51
N THR A 9 2.02 6.81 -4.94
CA THR A 9 3.46 7.14 -4.98
C THR A 9 4.11 6.54 -6.23
N ILE A 10 4.42 5.24 -6.26
CA ILE A 10 4.99 4.56 -7.44
C ILE A 10 3.94 3.91 -8.33
N TYR A 11 2.77 3.64 -7.79
CA TYR A 11 1.59 3.17 -8.51
C TYR A 11 0.64 4.35 -8.71
N GLU A 12 0.07 4.50 -9.89
CA GLU A 12 -0.94 5.52 -10.20
C GLU A 12 -2.31 5.07 -9.69
N GLY A 13 -2.79 5.67 -8.62
CA GLY A 13 -4.00 5.31 -7.91
C GLY A 13 -3.73 4.50 -6.64
N ASP A 14 -4.79 3.97 -6.07
CA ASP A 14 -4.79 3.14 -4.84
C ASP A 14 -5.13 1.70 -5.21
N THR A 15 -4.20 0.77 -4.93
CA THR A 15 -4.37 -0.64 -5.26
C THR A 15 -5.50 -1.30 -4.51
N GLY A 16 -5.84 -0.84 -3.31
CA GLY A 16 -6.99 -1.33 -2.57
C GLY A 16 -8.30 -0.92 -3.25
N VAL A 17 -8.41 0.31 -3.71
CA VAL A 17 -9.57 0.79 -4.49
C VAL A 17 -9.67 0.02 -5.80
N ASP A 18 -8.58 -0.13 -6.53
CA ASP A 18 -8.55 -0.87 -7.80
C ASP A 18 -8.90 -2.36 -7.60
N MET A 19 -8.44 -2.97 -6.50
CA MET A 19 -8.81 -4.34 -6.10
C MET A 19 -10.32 -4.48 -5.86
N MET A 20 -10.91 -3.50 -5.17
CA MET A 20 -12.37 -3.46 -4.94
C MET A 20 -13.13 -3.32 -6.26
N LEU A 21 -12.70 -2.43 -7.15
CA LEU A 21 -13.33 -2.23 -8.46
C LEU A 21 -13.16 -3.45 -9.37
N TYR A 22 -11.99 -4.07 -9.36
CA TYR A 22 -11.74 -5.31 -10.10
C TYR A 22 -12.59 -6.46 -9.56
N GLY A 23 -12.66 -6.58 -8.23
CA GLY A 23 -13.52 -7.54 -7.55
C GLY A 23 -15.00 -7.32 -7.88
N PHE A 24 -15.46 -6.07 -7.90
CA PHE A 24 -16.83 -5.73 -8.25
C PHE A 24 -17.19 -6.16 -9.68
N LYS A 25 -16.29 -5.98 -10.65
CA LYS A 25 -16.52 -6.44 -12.04
C LYS A 25 -16.67 -7.96 -12.15
N LYS A 26 -16.02 -8.74 -11.29
CA LYS A 26 -16.00 -10.21 -11.35
C LYS A 26 -17.04 -10.84 -10.39
N TYR A 27 -17.24 -10.25 -9.23
CA TYR A 27 -18.04 -10.79 -8.11
C TYR A 27 -18.89 -9.69 -7.45
N PRO A 28 -19.80 -9.00 -8.19
CA PRO A 28 -20.50 -7.81 -7.70
C PRO A 28 -21.24 -8.04 -6.38
N PHE A 29 -21.95 -9.16 -6.26
CA PHE A 29 -22.74 -9.46 -5.05
C PHE A 29 -21.86 -9.67 -3.80
N LYS A 30 -20.68 -10.29 -3.96
CA LYS A 30 -19.74 -10.48 -2.84
C LYS A 30 -19.18 -9.14 -2.37
N VAL A 31 -18.74 -8.31 -3.30
CA VAL A 31 -18.19 -6.98 -2.98
C VAL A 31 -19.25 -6.08 -2.35
N ILE A 32 -20.47 -6.01 -2.90
CA ILE A 32 -21.56 -5.21 -2.32
C ILE A 32 -21.83 -5.63 -0.87
N LYS A 33 -21.89 -6.95 -0.61
CA LYS A 33 -22.11 -7.48 0.74
C LYS A 33 -21.02 -7.00 1.72
N CYS A 34 -19.76 -7.06 1.32
CA CYS A 34 -18.63 -6.61 2.14
C CYS A 34 -18.64 -5.10 2.36
N VAL A 35 -18.93 -4.32 1.32
CA VAL A 35 -19.05 -2.86 1.42
C VAL A 35 -20.14 -2.48 2.43
N ILE A 36 -21.33 -3.10 2.33
CA ILE A 36 -22.42 -2.81 3.27
C ILE A 36 -22.01 -3.16 4.72
N ARG A 37 -21.35 -4.30 4.94
CA ARG A 37 -20.88 -4.71 6.26
C ARG A 37 -19.81 -3.77 6.79
N GLY A 38 -18.82 -3.41 5.98
CA GLY A 38 -17.75 -2.47 6.33
C GLY A 38 -18.28 -1.08 6.69
N LEU A 39 -19.24 -0.55 5.92
CA LEU A 39 -19.89 0.73 6.22
C LEU A 39 -20.68 0.69 7.54
N LYS A 40 -21.35 -0.43 7.83
CA LYS A 40 -22.04 -0.61 9.13
C LYS A 40 -21.04 -0.63 10.30
N LEU A 41 -19.89 -1.31 10.13
CA LEU A 41 -18.83 -1.32 11.12
C LEU A 41 -18.25 0.09 11.32
N LYS A 42 -17.90 0.78 10.23
CA LYS A 42 -17.40 2.17 10.30
C LYS A 42 -18.36 3.09 11.07
N LYS A 43 -19.67 2.98 10.84
CA LYS A 43 -20.68 3.75 11.56
C LYS A 43 -20.77 3.39 13.05
N LYS A 44 -20.58 2.10 13.39
CA LYS A 44 -20.67 1.60 14.77
C LYS A 44 -19.48 2.04 15.63
N TYR A 45 -18.26 2.02 15.07
CA TYR A 45 -17.03 2.19 15.84
C TYR A 45 -16.43 3.60 15.82
N ASN A 46 -17.07 4.55 15.12
CA ASN A 46 -16.70 5.97 15.15
C ASN A 46 -15.16 6.20 15.08
N SER A 47 -14.49 5.61 14.08
CA SER A 47 -13.05 5.68 13.77
C SER A 47 -12.05 4.83 14.60
N LEU A 48 -12.48 4.15 15.65
CA LEU A 48 -11.53 3.45 16.55
C LEU A 48 -10.98 2.11 16.02
N ASN A 49 -11.57 1.51 14.97
CA ASN A 49 -11.14 0.21 14.45
C ASN A 49 -11.04 0.21 12.92
N ILE A 50 -10.15 1.07 12.40
CA ILE A 50 -9.90 1.18 10.93
C ILE A 50 -9.46 -0.18 10.35
N SER A 51 -8.69 -0.97 11.10
CA SER A 51 -8.24 -2.30 10.67
C SER A 51 -9.40 -3.26 10.43
N GLU A 52 -10.36 -3.36 11.35
CA GLU A 52 -11.54 -4.24 11.18
C GLU A 52 -12.42 -3.81 10.00
N VAL A 53 -12.56 -2.50 9.78
CA VAL A 53 -13.29 -1.97 8.63
C VAL A 53 -12.60 -2.37 7.33
N LYS A 54 -11.28 -2.26 7.28
CA LYS A 54 -10.45 -2.64 6.13
C LYS A 54 -10.55 -4.15 5.86
N GLU A 55 -10.43 -4.98 6.90
CA GLU A 55 -10.61 -6.43 6.82
C GLU A 55 -11.97 -6.81 6.24
N GLU A 56 -13.03 -6.12 6.69
CA GLU A 56 -14.37 -6.39 6.18
C GLU A 56 -14.53 -6.02 4.70
N PHE A 57 -13.98 -4.88 4.26
CA PHE A 57 -14.02 -4.49 2.85
C PHE A 57 -13.36 -5.53 1.94
N PHE A 58 -12.25 -6.11 2.36
CA PHE A 58 -11.53 -7.10 1.57
C PHE A 58 -11.93 -8.55 1.85
N SER A 59 -12.90 -8.81 2.74
CA SER A 59 -13.31 -10.17 3.09
C SER A 59 -13.86 -10.98 1.90
N PHE A 60 -14.37 -10.32 0.84
CA PHE A 60 -14.81 -10.99 -0.38
C PHE A 60 -13.71 -11.81 -1.07
N LEU A 61 -12.43 -11.41 -0.92
CA LEU A 61 -11.30 -12.11 -1.52
C LEU A 61 -11.23 -13.56 -1.04
N TYR A 62 -11.49 -13.80 0.24
CA TYR A 62 -11.43 -15.11 0.87
C TYR A 62 -12.64 -16.00 0.57
N GLU A 63 -13.64 -15.45 -0.10
CA GLU A 63 -14.77 -16.22 -0.68
C GLU A 63 -14.50 -16.63 -2.14
N ILE A 64 -13.34 -16.25 -2.74
CA ILE A 64 -12.97 -16.59 -4.12
C ILE A 64 -12.28 -17.96 -4.13
N LYS A 65 -12.78 -18.89 -4.95
CA LYS A 65 -12.30 -20.28 -5.00
C LYS A 65 -10.83 -20.38 -5.43
N ASP A 66 -10.41 -19.55 -6.37
CA ASP A 66 -9.03 -19.51 -6.89
C ASP A 66 -8.47 -18.09 -6.72
N LEU A 67 -8.15 -17.77 -5.45
CA LEU A 67 -7.69 -16.44 -5.06
C LEU A 67 -6.37 -16.08 -5.75
N ASN A 68 -5.43 -17.02 -5.84
CA ASN A 68 -4.12 -16.76 -6.47
C ASN A 68 -4.30 -16.35 -7.93
N LYS A 69 -5.09 -17.08 -8.70
CA LYS A 69 -5.37 -16.73 -10.09
C LYS A 69 -6.09 -15.38 -10.23
N PHE A 70 -6.97 -15.04 -9.28
CA PHE A 70 -7.64 -13.76 -9.24
C PHE A 70 -6.63 -12.62 -9.02
N ILE A 71 -5.72 -12.77 -8.05
CA ILE A 71 -4.66 -11.79 -7.75
C ILE A 71 -3.72 -11.63 -8.95
N GLU A 72 -3.25 -12.74 -9.55
CA GLU A 72 -2.41 -12.69 -10.74
C GLU A 72 -3.08 -11.92 -11.90
N SER A 73 -4.37 -12.21 -12.16
CA SER A 73 -5.12 -11.51 -13.20
C SER A 73 -5.33 -10.03 -12.89
N PHE A 74 -5.48 -9.67 -11.62
CA PHE A 74 -5.52 -8.28 -11.16
C PHE A 74 -4.19 -7.59 -11.49
N ILE A 75 -3.07 -8.19 -11.09
CA ILE A 75 -1.73 -7.63 -11.32
C ILE A 75 -1.47 -7.46 -12.82
N ASP A 76 -1.76 -8.48 -13.64
CA ASP A 76 -1.58 -8.41 -15.10
C ASP A 76 -2.31 -7.23 -15.74
N SER A 77 -3.49 -6.92 -15.23
CA SER A 77 -4.29 -5.80 -15.74
C SER A 77 -3.83 -4.42 -15.23
N HIS A 78 -3.13 -4.37 -14.09
CA HIS A 78 -2.79 -3.13 -13.38
C HIS A 78 -1.29 -2.81 -13.32
N ILE A 79 -0.40 -3.73 -13.71
CA ILE A 79 1.06 -3.51 -13.70
C ILE A 79 1.48 -2.30 -14.55
N LYS A 80 0.69 -1.95 -15.55
CA LYS A 80 0.89 -0.77 -16.39
C LYS A 80 0.78 0.55 -15.63
N ASN A 81 0.10 0.55 -14.48
CA ASN A 81 -0.12 1.73 -13.65
C ASN A 81 1.12 2.08 -12.80
N ILE A 82 2.20 1.28 -12.85
CA ILE A 82 3.47 1.68 -12.25
C ILE A 82 4.03 2.88 -13.01
N LYS A 83 4.26 3.97 -12.28
CA LYS A 83 4.65 5.27 -12.86
C LYS A 83 5.99 5.19 -13.60
N PRO A 84 6.11 5.81 -14.77
CA PRO A 84 7.34 5.77 -15.57
C PRO A 84 8.57 6.30 -14.84
N TRP A 85 8.42 7.35 -14.02
CA TRP A 85 9.51 7.93 -13.30
C TRP A 85 10.17 6.92 -12.35
N TYR A 86 9.36 6.07 -11.65
CA TYR A 86 9.88 5.03 -10.78
C TYR A 86 10.63 3.96 -11.58
N LYS A 87 10.02 3.47 -12.68
CA LYS A 87 10.66 2.48 -13.56
C LYS A 87 12.04 2.93 -14.07
N ASN A 88 12.20 4.23 -14.33
CA ASN A 88 13.44 4.78 -14.84
C ASN A 88 14.55 4.91 -13.79
N GLN A 89 14.20 4.94 -12.51
CA GLN A 89 15.18 5.10 -11.41
C GLN A 89 15.27 3.89 -10.47
N GLN A 90 14.40 2.90 -10.64
CA GLN A 90 14.34 1.70 -9.80
C GLN A 90 15.71 1.02 -9.68
N LYS A 91 16.05 0.62 -8.46
CA LYS A 91 17.29 -0.09 -8.14
C LYS A 91 16.97 -1.40 -7.43
N GLU A 92 17.87 -2.38 -7.56
CA GLU A 92 17.69 -3.72 -6.96
C GLU A 92 17.54 -3.68 -5.43
N ASN A 93 18.16 -2.71 -4.76
CA ASN A 93 18.11 -2.55 -3.31
C ASN A 93 17.07 -1.55 -2.82
N ASP A 94 16.15 -1.13 -3.67
CA ASP A 94 15.00 -0.32 -3.24
C ASP A 94 14.08 -1.12 -2.31
N THR A 95 13.43 -0.41 -1.39
CA THR A 95 12.48 -1.01 -0.45
C THR A 95 11.11 -0.36 -0.63
N ILE A 96 10.09 -1.18 -0.81
CA ILE A 96 8.69 -0.74 -0.80
C ILE A 96 8.14 -0.87 0.61
N ILE A 97 7.49 0.19 1.10
CA ILE A 97 6.85 0.21 2.42
C ILE A 97 5.42 0.70 2.27
N SER A 98 4.44 -0.21 2.27
CA SER A 98 3.05 0.09 1.95
C SER A 98 2.07 -0.30 3.06
N ALA A 99 1.02 0.49 3.22
CA ALA A 99 -0.13 0.13 4.05
C ALA A 99 -1.01 -0.96 3.41
N SER A 100 -0.90 -1.21 2.12
CA SER A 100 -1.68 -2.22 1.41
C SER A 100 -1.28 -3.65 1.81
N TYR A 101 -2.14 -4.64 1.50
CA TYR A 101 -1.94 -6.03 1.94
C TYR A 101 -0.85 -6.74 1.15
N ASP A 102 -0.05 -7.55 1.85
CA ASP A 102 0.96 -8.43 1.28
C ASP A 102 0.40 -9.36 0.21
N LEU A 103 -0.87 -9.73 0.32
CA LEU A 103 -1.60 -10.59 -0.62
C LEU A 103 -1.46 -10.14 -2.09
N TRP A 104 -1.39 -8.83 -2.36
CA TRP A 104 -1.21 -8.32 -3.71
C TRP A 104 0.05 -7.47 -3.88
N ILE A 105 0.55 -6.83 -2.82
CA ILE A 105 1.78 -6.04 -2.92
C ILE A 105 3.00 -6.92 -3.20
N ASN A 106 3.12 -8.08 -2.52
CA ASN A 106 4.24 -8.99 -2.76
C ASN A 106 4.30 -9.46 -4.22
N PRO A 107 3.24 -10.04 -4.81
CA PRO A 107 3.28 -10.43 -6.22
C PRO A 107 3.48 -9.26 -7.19
N PHE A 108 2.99 -8.05 -6.85
CA PHE A 108 3.29 -6.84 -7.64
C PHE A 108 4.79 -6.54 -7.65
N CYS A 109 5.39 -6.52 -6.47
CA CYS A 109 6.82 -6.23 -6.30
C CYS A 109 7.70 -7.32 -6.96
N GLU A 110 7.31 -8.59 -6.85
CA GLU A 110 7.97 -9.70 -7.54
C GLU A 110 8.01 -9.50 -9.06
N ARG A 111 6.87 -9.07 -9.67
CA ARG A 111 6.81 -8.73 -11.11
C ARG A 111 7.71 -7.56 -11.48
N LEU A 112 8.00 -6.67 -10.56
CA LEU A 112 8.90 -5.53 -10.75
C LEU A 112 10.37 -5.87 -10.42
N GLY A 113 10.65 -7.07 -9.94
CA GLY A 113 11.99 -7.48 -9.49
C GLY A 113 12.44 -6.85 -8.18
N ILE A 114 11.49 -6.34 -7.36
CA ILE A 114 11.74 -5.75 -6.05
C ILE A 114 11.77 -6.87 -5.01
N LYS A 115 12.83 -6.90 -4.19
CA LYS A 115 13.04 -7.94 -3.18
C LYS A 115 12.70 -7.51 -1.76
N ASN A 116 12.85 -6.22 -1.46
CA ASN A 116 12.65 -5.69 -0.12
C ASN A 116 11.24 -5.09 -0.02
N ILE A 117 10.35 -5.76 0.72
CA ILE A 117 8.93 -5.42 0.78
C ILE A 117 8.48 -5.45 2.24
N ILE A 118 7.98 -4.30 2.72
CA ILE A 118 7.37 -4.14 4.03
C ILE A 118 5.93 -3.67 3.81
N CYS A 119 4.95 -4.48 4.18
CA CYS A 119 3.55 -4.14 3.96
C CYS A 119 2.65 -4.73 5.06
N THR A 120 1.36 -4.42 5.02
CA THR A 120 0.40 -4.98 5.96
C THR A 120 0.24 -6.47 5.69
N LYS A 121 0.58 -7.29 6.67
CA LYS A 121 0.44 -8.74 6.59
C LYS A 121 -0.96 -9.18 6.97
N VAL A 122 -1.49 -10.15 6.23
CA VAL A 122 -2.78 -10.78 6.51
C VAL A 122 -2.65 -12.30 6.62
N ASP A 123 -3.53 -12.91 7.41
CA ASP A 123 -3.62 -14.36 7.53
C ASP A 123 -4.47 -14.97 6.38
N ASP A 124 -4.64 -16.28 6.40
CA ASP A 124 -5.44 -17.05 5.44
C ASP A 124 -6.96 -16.74 5.47
N LYS A 125 -7.40 -15.94 6.45
CA LYS A 125 -8.78 -15.46 6.61
C LYS A 125 -8.93 -13.97 6.34
N GLY A 126 -7.86 -13.27 5.99
CA GLY A 126 -7.84 -11.85 5.72
C GLY A 126 -7.77 -10.94 6.94
N LYS A 127 -7.40 -11.52 8.08
CA LYS A 127 -7.19 -10.75 9.30
C LYS A 127 -5.79 -10.16 9.30
N ILE A 128 -5.67 -8.90 9.69
CA ILE A 128 -4.38 -8.23 9.80
C ILE A 128 -3.57 -8.86 10.92
N ILE A 129 -2.36 -9.29 10.59
CA ILE A 129 -1.39 -9.83 11.55
C ILE A 129 -0.62 -8.65 12.14
N GLY A 130 -0.87 -8.36 13.42
CA GLY A 130 -0.29 -7.21 14.10
C GLY A 130 -1.04 -5.92 13.79
N GLU A 131 -0.32 -4.90 13.31
CA GLU A 131 -0.87 -3.59 13.01
C GLU A 131 -0.88 -3.29 11.49
N ASN A 132 -1.72 -2.36 11.06
CA ASN A 132 -1.67 -1.84 9.69
C ASN A 132 -0.34 -1.09 9.49
N CYS A 133 0.36 -1.36 8.40
CA CYS A 133 1.67 -0.78 8.09
C CYS A 133 1.53 0.68 7.60
N LYS A 134 1.14 1.59 8.51
CA LYS A 134 0.88 3.01 8.22
C LYS A 134 1.60 3.92 9.23
N GLY A 135 2.05 5.09 8.79
CA GLY A 135 2.67 6.08 9.65
C GLY A 135 3.90 5.54 10.41
N GLU A 136 3.91 5.67 11.74
CA GLU A 136 5.01 5.21 12.59
C GLU A 136 5.26 3.69 12.50
N GLU A 137 4.25 2.88 12.19
CA GLU A 137 4.43 1.44 12.03
C GLU A 137 5.32 1.11 10.81
N LYS A 138 5.31 1.92 9.75
CA LYS A 138 6.26 1.82 8.63
C LYS A 138 7.70 1.94 9.13
N VAL A 139 7.97 2.95 9.95
CA VAL A 139 9.29 3.22 10.53
C VAL A 139 9.75 2.09 11.45
N LYS A 140 8.87 1.64 12.34
CA LYS A 140 9.14 0.56 13.28
C LYS A 140 9.52 -0.74 12.56
N ARG A 141 8.77 -1.11 11.52
CA ARG A 141 9.06 -2.31 10.72
C ARG A 141 10.35 -2.15 9.92
N PHE A 142 10.56 -1.00 9.30
CA PHE A 142 11.79 -0.72 8.57
C PHE A 142 13.02 -0.85 9.47
N LYS A 143 13.03 -0.20 10.62
CA LYS A 143 14.15 -0.27 11.57
C LYS A 143 14.40 -1.68 12.13
N LYS A 144 13.33 -2.49 12.26
CA LYS A 144 13.46 -3.89 12.68
C LYS A 144 14.12 -4.76 11.62
N GLU A 145 13.76 -4.55 10.36
CA GLU A 145 14.26 -5.36 9.23
C GLU A 145 15.64 -4.88 8.74
N PHE A 146 15.87 -3.57 8.80
CA PHE A 146 17.09 -2.90 8.33
C PHE A 146 17.71 -2.00 9.43
N PRO A 147 18.18 -2.55 10.56
CA PRO A 147 18.55 -1.76 11.75
C PRO A 147 19.72 -0.80 11.52
N ASN A 148 20.62 -1.08 10.57
CA ASN A 148 21.86 -0.30 10.34
C ASN A 148 21.95 0.24 8.91
N VAL A 149 20.84 0.27 8.18
CA VAL A 149 20.84 0.72 6.78
C VAL A 149 20.58 2.20 6.70
N GLU A 150 21.46 2.92 5.99
CA GLU A 150 21.28 4.32 5.68
C GLU A 150 20.31 4.47 4.49
N VAL A 151 19.27 5.28 4.70
CA VAL A 151 18.31 5.65 3.66
C VAL A 151 18.79 6.92 2.95
N PHE A 152 18.95 6.84 1.63
CA PHE A 152 19.41 7.98 0.86
C PHE A 152 18.24 8.85 0.40
N GLU A 153 17.22 8.23 -0.20
CA GLU A 153 16.01 8.92 -0.65
C GLU A 153 14.76 8.20 -0.16
N SER A 154 13.72 8.98 0.10
CA SER A 154 12.39 8.47 0.47
C SER A 154 11.30 9.21 -0.30
N TYR A 155 10.22 8.50 -0.65
CA TYR A 155 9.16 9.02 -1.50
C TYR A 155 7.79 8.64 -0.96
N SER A 156 6.86 9.60 -0.82
CA SER A 156 5.46 9.36 -0.49
C SER A 156 4.57 10.51 -0.96
N ASP A 157 3.29 10.21 -1.16
CA ASP A 157 2.23 11.16 -1.51
C ASP A 157 1.41 11.62 -0.29
N SER A 158 1.61 11.01 0.89
CA SER A 158 0.77 11.21 2.08
C SER A 158 1.53 11.84 3.25
N SER A 159 0.88 12.80 3.92
CA SER A 159 1.40 13.42 5.15
C SER A 159 1.55 12.42 6.31
N THR A 160 0.77 11.34 6.32
CA THR A 160 0.91 10.28 7.33
C THR A 160 2.26 9.55 7.26
N ASP A 161 2.97 9.65 6.14
CA ASP A 161 4.28 9.04 5.92
C ASP A 161 5.46 9.98 6.23
N ILE A 162 5.22 11.17 6.77
CA ILE A 162 6.31 12.07 7.23
C ILE A 162 7.34 11.32 8.09
N PRO A 163 6.96 10.46 9.07
CA PRO A 163 7.94 9.69 9.82
C PRO A 163 8.84 8.81 8.96
N MET A 164 8.30 8.19 7.90
CA MET A 164 9.06 7.41 6.94
C MET A 164 9.96 8.30 6.06
N LEU A 165 9.43 9.42 5.59
CA LEU A 165 10.19 10.39 4.80
C LEU A 165 11.44 10.88 5.54
N LEU A 166 11.31 11.16 6.83
CA LEU A 166 12.40 11.65 7.69
C LEU A 166 13.48 10.61 8.01
N LEU A 167 13.35 9.36 7.60
CA LEU A 167 14.44 8.38 7.66
C LEU A 167 15.54 8.67 6.63
N ALA A 168 15.23 9.40 5.57
CA ALA A 168 16.13 9.61 4.45
C ALA A 168 16.91 10.94 4.55
N LYS A 169 18.09 10.95 3.93
CA LYS A 169 18.86 12.20 3.72
C LYS A 169 18.14 13.17 2.78
N LYS A 170 17.40 12.64 1.81
CA LYS A 170 16.66 13.41 0.81
C LYS A 170 15.22 12.89 0.74
N PRO A 171 14.30 13.44 1.53
CA PRO A 171 12.89 13.11 1.45
C PRO A 171 12.19 13.85 0.31
N PHE A 172 11.23 13.19 -0.35
CA PHE A 172 10.46 13.73 -1.47
C PHE A 172 8.96 13.49 -1.30
N VAL A 173 8.16 14.51 -1.62
CA VAL A 173 6.72 14.41 -1.79
C VAL A 173 6.41 14.13 -3.25
N VAL A 174 5.53 13.17 -3.50
CA VAL A 174 5.06 12.78 -4.83
C VAL A 174 3.62 13.27 -5.02
N ASP A 175 3.39 14.03 -6.09
CA ASP A 175 2.06 14.54 -6.48
C ASP A 175 1.83 14.18 -7.96
N GLY A 176 1.07 13.14 -8.21
CA GLY A 176 0.95 12.55 -9.53
C GLY A 176 2.32 12.10 -10.08
N ASN A 177 2.82 12.78 -11.11
CA ASN A 177 4.16 12.57 -11.68
C ASN A 177 5.16 13.66 -11.28
N VAL A 178 4.76 14.59 -10.43
CA VAL A 178 5.64 15.66 -9.93
C VAL A 178 6.30 15.23 -8.64
N ILE A 179 7.61 15.32 -8.57
CA ILE A 179 8.42 14.97 -7.39
C ILE A 179 9.05 16.26 -6.87
N ARG A 180 8.82 16.56 -5.60
CA ARG A 180 9.33 17.76 -4.93
C ARG A 180 10.09 17.38 -3.67
N PRO A 181 11.23 18.04 -3.34
CA PRO A 181 11.85 17.86 -2.04
C PRO A 181 10.85 18.17 -0.93
N TYR A 182 10.83 17.32 0.09
CA TYR A 182 10.04 17.58 1.30
C TYR A 182 10.74 18.64 2.14
N THR A 183 9.96 19.60 2.61
CA THR A 183 10.34 20.59 3.64
C THR A 183 9.21 20.68 4.66
N GLU A 184 9.50 21.15 5.86
CA GLU A 184 8.44 21.40 6.84
C GLU A 184 7.38 22.34 6.25
N GLY A 185 6.11 21.96 6.34
CA GLY A 185 5.00 22.68 5.70
C GLY A 185 4.76 22.33 4.22
N SER A 186 5.45 21.34 3.65
CA SER A 186 5.15 20.85 2.30
C SER A 186 3.67 20.41 2.20
N TYR A 187 3.04 20.79 1.08
CA TYR A 187 1.72 20.29 0.70
C TYR A 187 1.81 18.83 0.28
N PHE A 188 0.88 18.02 0.75
CA PHE A 188 0.67 16.65 0.32
C PHE A 188 -0.64 16.53 -0.47
N PRO A 189 -0.67 15.76 -1.57
CA PRO A 189 -1.91 15.56 -2.35
C PRO A 189 -2.95 14.73 -1.59
N ILE A 190 -2.50 13.91 -0.63
CA ILE A 190 -3.35 13.17 0.29
C ILE A 190 -3.03 13.59 1.71
N ASP A 191 -3.85 14.48 2.24
CA ASP A 191 -3.90 14.81 3.67
C ASP A 191 -5.08 14.04 4.29
N GLU A 192 -4.77 13.12 5.20
CA GLU A 192 -5.75 12.31 5.93
C GLU A 192 -5.93 12.78 7.37
#